data_fbb504ac224dd2b0ce96b3e70646b5fb
#
_entry.id   fbb504ac224dd2b0ce96b3e70646b5fb
#
_cell.length_a   1.000
_cell.length_b   1.000
_cell.length_c   1.000
_cell.angle_alpha   90.00
_cell.angle_beta   90.00
_cell.angle_gamma   90.00
#
_symmetry.space_group_name_H-M   'P 1'
#
loop_
_entity.id
_entity.type
_entity.pdbx_description
1 polymer ?
#
loop_
_entity_poly.entity_id
_entity_poly.type
_entity_poly.pdbx_seq_one_letter_code
_entity_poly.pdbx_strand_id
1 'polypeptide(L)'
;MLFVYAKYIKIMSNENNNLSLYGWSDNLFRQKQISQFKDMSHGRIIVTHKTCYEVVAEDGVYLCELTGNMIYGRMPDEYPCTGDWVIFQPFDANKGIIVDMLPRERTLYRKKNGTVADRQAIASYVDKAFIVQSLDDNFNVRRAERFIAQVMEEKIKPVLVLNKADLGCDRQKIDEAIKHIACQFPVFITSIRQPQTILRLRESITKGETVVFVGSSGVGKSSLVNALCGKSVLNTSDISLSTGKGRHTSTRREMVLMDGSGVLIDTPGVREFGLAIDNPDSLTEMFEISDYAESCRFSDCKHIDEPGCAVLEAVHNGTLDHKVYESYLKLRREAWHFSASEHEKRKKEKSFTKLVEEVKKR
;
A
#
# COMPACT_ATOMS: atom_id res chain seq x y z
N MET A 1 19.73 24.72 -0.28
CA MET A 1 18.64 24.00 -0.95
C MET A 1 18.90 23.77 -2.44
N LEU A 2 19.38 24.75 -3.21
CA LEU A 2 19.76 24.60 -4.64
C LEU A 2 20.94 23.63 -4.91
N PHE A 3 21.88 23.50 -4.01
CA PHE A 3 23.08 22.64 -4.20
C PHE A 3 22.80 21.14 -4.07
N VAL A 4 21.80 20.75 -3.29
CA VAL A 4 21.36 19.33 -3.20
C VAL A 4 20.59 18.95 -4.46
N TYR A 5 19.82 19.86 -5.01
CA TYR A 5 19.07 19.72 -6.26
C TYR A 5 19.99 19.46 -7.47
N ALA A 6 21.06 20.25 -7.60
CA ALA A 6 22.02 20.12 -8.70
C ALA A 6 22.79 18.78 -8.67
N LYS A 7 23.03 18.22 -7.50
CA LYS A 7 23.74 16.94 -7.33
C LYS A 7 22.87 15.74 -7.71
N TYR A 8 21.55 15.81 -7.48
CA TYR A 8 20.58 14.76 -7.86
C TYR A 8 20.33 14.77 -9.37
N ILE A 9 20.17 15.94 -9.99
CA ILE A 9 20.01 16.08 -11.44
C ILE A 9 21.25 15.58 -12.18
N LYS A 10 22.45 15.80 -11.64
CA LYS A 10 23.72 15.42 -12.28
C LYS A 10 23.99 13.90 -12.24
N ILE A 11 23.35 13.15 -11.33
CA ILE A 11 23.44 11.67 -11.27
C ILE A 11 22.47 11.01 -12.28
N MET A 12 21.39 11.70 -12.67
CA MET A 12 20.38 11.19 -13.59
C MET A 12 20.52 11.69 -15.05
N SER A 13 21.48 12.57 -15.34
CA SER A 13 21.56 13.25 -16.65
C SER A 13 22.53 12.62 -17.67
N ASN A 14 23.05 11.41 -17.44
CA ASN A 14 24.10 10.86 -18.31
C ASN A 14 23.84 9.50 -18.94
N GLU A 15 22.64 8.93 -18.83
CA GLU A 15 22.27 7.74 -19.61
C GLU A 15 20.83 7.89 -20.06
N ASN A 16 20.52 7.51 -21.30
CA ASN A 16 19.16 7.40 -21.80
C ASN A 16 18.31 6.68 -20.75
N ASN A 17 17.36 7.39 -20.12
CA ASN A 17 16.53 6.83 -19.08
C ASN A 17 15.71 5.70 -19.68
N ASN A 18 16.14 4.48 -19.42
CA ASN A 18 15.37 3.33 -19.86
C ASN A 18 14.13 3.20 -19.01
N LEU A 19 12.99 3.67 -19.52
CA LEU A 19 11.70 3.64 -18.82
C LEU A 19 11.27 2.24 -18.40
N SER A 20 11.83 1.17 -19.01
CA SER A 20 11.57 -0.20 -18.56
C SER A 20 12.08 -0.47 -17.16
N LEU A 21 13.10 0.28 -16.69
CA LEU A 21 13.57 0.23 -15.30
C LEU A 21 12.54 0.78 -14.32
N TYR A 22 11.70 1.68 -14.80
CA TYR A 22 10.58 2.27 -14.07
C TYR A 22 9.26 1.52 -14.30
N GLY A 23 9.29 0.36 -15.00
CA GLY A 23 8.11 -0.47 -15.22
C GLY A 23 7.31 -0.15 -16.49
N TRP A 24 7.87 0.60 -17.45
CA TRP A 24 7.24 0.77 -18.75
C TRP A 24 7.11 -0.58 -19.46
N SER A 25 5.93 -0.86 -20.01
CA SER A 25 5.59 -2.15 -20.60
C SER A 25 4.79 -2.00 -21.91
N ASP A 26 4.70 -3.08 -22.67
CA ASP A 26 3.89 -3.12 -23.90
C ASP A 26 2.41 -2.82 -23.64
N ASN A 27 1.91 -3.17 -22.46
CA ASN A 27 0.53 -2.83 -22.06
C ASN A 27 0.35 -1.32 -21.94
N LEU A 28 1.26 -0.64 -21.26
CA LEU A 28 1.25 0.82 -21.13
C LEU A 28 1.42 1.52 -22.48
N PHE A 29 2.26 0.98 -23.33
CA PHE A 29 2.40 1.46 -24.70
C PHE A 29 1.07 1.39 -25.47
N ARG A 30 0.36 0.24 -25.40
CA ARG A 30 -0.96 0.09 -26.03
C ARG A 30 -1.98 1.07 -25.45
N GLN A 31 -2.00 1.25 -24.15
CA GLN A 31 -2.87 2.23 -23.48
C GLN A 31 -2.58 3.65 -23.97
N LYS A 32 -1.31 4.02 -24.13
CA LYS A 32 -0.93 5.32 -24.69
C LYS A 32 -1.45 5.49 -26.12
N GLN A 33 -1.41 4.45 -26.97
CA GLN A 33 -1.86 4.53 -28.36
C GLN A 33 -3.38 4.82 -28.50
N ILE A 34 -4.16 4.55 -27.45
CA ILE A 34 -5.61 4.85 -27.43
C ILE A 34 -5.88 6.32 -27.08
N SER A 35 -4.96 6.98 -26.36
CA SER A 35 -5.12 8.40 -25.99
C SER A 35 -5.10 9.31 -27.21
N GLN A 36 -5.90 10.36 -27.18
CA GLN A 36 -5.86 11.44 -28.18
C GLN A 36 -4.52 12.19 -28.21
N PHE A 37 -3.71 12.04 -27.16
CA PHE A 37 -2.39 12.66 -27.00
C PHE A 37 -1.23 11.66 -27.25
N LYS A 38 -1.48 10.56 -27.94
CA LYS A 38 -0.51 9.45 -28.19
C LYS A 38 0.84 9.88 -28.74
N ASP A 39 0.88 10.99 -29.53
CA ASP A 39 2.09 11.48 -30.18
C ASP A 39 2.92 12.41 -29.27
N MET A 40 2.42 12.77 -28.07
CA MET A 40 3.14 13.57 -27.09
C MET A 40 4.11 12.72 -26.25
N SER A 41 5.01 13.40 -25.55
CA SER A 41 5.94 12.77 -24.60
C SER A 41 5.21 12.07 -23.46
N HIS A 42 5.82 11.03 -22.92
CA HIS A 42 5.27 10.31 -21.77
C HIS A 42 6.35 10.04 -20.74
N GLY A 43 5.94 9.83 -19.51
CA GLY A 43 6.86 9.55 -18.42
C GLY A 43 6.15 9.09 -17.16
N ARG A 44 6.92 8.75 -16.15
CA ARG A 44 6.43 8.31 -14.85
C ARG A 44 6.64 9.39 -13.79
N ILE A 45 5.64 9.67 -12.98
CA ILE A 45 5.77 10.60 -11.85
C ILE A 45 6.65 9.95 -10.78
N ILE A 46 7.81 10.56 -10.55
CA ILE A 46 8.76 10.13 -9.52
C ILE A 46 8.63 10.92 -8.22
N VAL A 47 8.16 12.16 -8.28
CA VAL A 47 7.91 12.99 -7.09
C VAL A 47 6.63 13.80 -7.26
N THR A 48 5.82 13.82 -6.21
CA THR A 48 4.63 14.66 -6.12
C THR A 48 4.87 15.82 -5.15
N HIS A 49 4.76 17.05 -5.65
CA HIS A 49 4.75 18.28 -4.87
C HIS A 49 3.32 18.80 -4.65
N LYS A 50 3.16 19.96 -4.06
CA LYS A 50 1.84 20.56 -3.85
C LYS A 50 1.15 20.98 -5.15
N THR A 51 1.90 21.53 -6.09
CA THR A 51 1.39 22.15 -7.33
C THR A 51 2.07 21.63 -8.59
N CYS A 52 3.13 20.84 -8.46
CA CYS A 52 3.88 20.31 -9.59
C CYS A 52 4.38 18.87 -9.34
N TYR A 53 4.87 18.25 -10.39
CA TYR A 53 5.25 16.85 -10.44
C TYR A 53 6.61 16.71 -11.12
N GLU A 54 7.51 15.90 -10.57
CA GLU A 54 8.70 15.47 -11.29
C GLU A 54 8.38 14.23 -12.09
N VAL A 55 8.59 14.29 -13.39
CA VAL A 55 8.28 13.22 -14.35
C VAL A 55 9.57 12.76 -14.99
N VAL A 56 9.90 11.48 -14.84
CA VAL A 56 11.01 10.85 -15.57
C VAL A 56 10.51 10.42 -16.96
N ALA A 57 11.20 10.85 -18.00
CA ALA A 57 10.98 10.48 -19.39
C ALA A 57 12.28 9.91 -19.99
N GLU A 58 12.24 9.40 -21.22
CA GLU A 58 13.40 8.79 -21.87
C GLU A 58 14.59 9.73 -22.00
N ASP A 59 14.33 11.02 -22.22
CA ASP A 59 15.30 12.08 -22.48
C ASP A 59 15.65 12.92 -21.26
N GLY A 60 15.05 12.66 -20.09
CA GLY A 60 15.37 13.40 -18.86
C GLY A 60 14.27 13.42 -17.81
N VAL A 61 14.42 14.32 -16.85
CA VAL A 61 13.43 14.58 -15.79
C VAL A 61 12.85 15.97 -15.99
N TYR A 62 11.54 16.02 -16.02
CA TYR A 62 10.76 17.24 -16.25
C TYR A 62 9.99 17.66 -15.00
N LEU A 63 10.01 18.95 -14.70
CA LEU A 63 9.11 19.54 -13.72
C LEU A 63 7.81 19.94 -14.42
N CYS A 64 6.74 19.19 -14.15
CA CYS A 64 5.47 19.33 -14.84
C CYS A 64 4.39 19.95 -13.95
N GLU A 65 3.50 20.75 -14.56
CA GLU A 65 2.28 21.25 -13.96
C GLU A 65 1.07 20.60 -14.66
N LEU A 66 -0.13 20.72 -14.08
CA LEU A 66 -1.36 20.23 -14.68
C LEU A 66 -1.98 21.29 -15.58
N THR A 67 -2.67 20.86 -16.64
CA THR A 67 -3.59 21.74 -17.36
C THR A 67 -4.75 22.18 -16.48
N GLY A 68 -5.38 23.32 -16.81
CA GLY A 68 -6.58 23.79 -16.12
C GLY A 68 -7.70 22.75 -16.08
N ASN A 69 -7.90 22.00 -17.16
CA ASN A 69 -8.91 20.93 -17.25
C ASN A 69 -8.61 19.75 -16.30
N MET A 70 -7.35 19.53 -15.95
CA MET A 70 -6.96 18.51 -14.98
C MET A 70 -7.05 18.99 -13.53
N ILE A 71 -7.18 20.30 -13.31
CA ILE A 71 -7.31 20.88 -11.97
C ILE A 71 -8.78 21.01 -11.57
N TYR A 72 -9.65 21.44 -12.51
CA TYR A 72 -11.04 21.73 -12.20
C TYR A 72 -11.94 20.50 -12.34
N GLY A 73 -12.80 20.28 -11.34
CA GLY A 73 -13.84 19.25 -11.36
C GLY A 73 -13.38 17.83 -11.03
N ARG A 74 -12.13 17.63 -10.62
CA ARG A 74 -11.63 16.30 -10.21
C ARG A 74 -11.77 16.08 -8.71
N MET A 75 -12.04 14.82 -8.36
CA MET A 75 -12.03 14.37 -6.98
C MET A 75 -10.59 14.23 -6.47
N PRO A 76 -10.34 14.26 -5.14
CA PRO A 76 -8.99 14.16 -4.58
C PRO A 76 -8.20 12.92 -4.97
N ASP A 77 -8.86 11.81 -5.26
CA ASP A 77 -8.26 10.55 -5.70
C ASP A 77 -7.93 10.51 -7.20
N GLU A 78 -8.47 11.44 -7.99
CA GLU A 78 -8.20 11.55 -9.43
C GLU A 78 -6.96 12.39 -9.75
N TYR A 79 -6.43 13.14 -8.77
CA TYR A 79 -5.18 13.89 -8.96
C TYR A 79 -3.99 12.96 -9.15
N PRO A 80 -3.02 13.34 -10.00
CA PRO A 80 -1.82 12.53 -10.20
C PRO A 80 -1.06 12.28 -8.89
N CYS A 81 -0.53 11.07 -8.74
CA CYS A 81 0.29 10.68 -7.60
C CYS A 81 1.61 10.05 -8.05
N THR A 82 2.51 9.84 -7.11
CA THR A 82 3.79 9.15 -7.38
C THR A 82 3.52 7.76 -7.93
N GLY A 83 4.15 7.43 -9.05
CA GLY A 83 3.98 6.18 -9.77
C GLY A 83 3.09 6.27 -11.00
N ASP A 84 2.24 7.29 -11.14
CA ASP A 84 1.39 7.45 -12.31
C ASP A 84 2.20 7.62 -13.60
N TRP A 85 1.71 7.00 -14.67
CA TRP A 85 2.16 7.24 -16.03
C TRP A 85 1.34 8.36 -16.65
N VAL A 86 2.02 9.37 -17.14
CA VAL A 86 1.42 10.59 -17.67
C VAL A 86 1.87 10.88 -19.09
N ILE A 87 1.01 11.56 -19.83
CA ILE A 87 1.32 12.15 -21.14
C ILE A 87 1.48 13.65 -20.90
N PHE A 88 2.56 14.20 -21.38
CA PHE A 88 2.87 15.61 -21.16
C PHE A 88 3.49 16.25 -22.40
N GLN A 89 3.38 17.56 -22.48
CA GLN A 89 4.01 18.37 -23.51
C GLN A 89 5.21 19.12 -22.88
N PRO A 90 6.44 18.83 -23.30
CA PRO A 90 7.58 19.65 -22.96
C PRO A 90 7.44 21.05 -23.58
N PHE A 91 7.86 22.10 -22.84
CA PHE A 91 7.83 23.46 -23.37
C PHE A 91 9.10 24.29 -23.05
N ASP A 92 9.99 23.78 -22.25
CA ASP A 92 11.27 24.39 -21.88
C ASP A 92 12.26 23.26 -21.58
N ALA A 93 13.53 23.55 -21.36
CA ALA A 93 14.60 22.56 -21.25
C ALA A 93 14.29 21.37 -20.33
N ASN A 94 13.54 21.59 -19.25
CA ASN A 94 13.13 20.55 -18.28
C ASN A 94 11.78 20.87 -17.61
N LYS A 95 10.89 21.57 -18.33
CA LYS A 95 9.52 21.85 -17.89
C LYS A 95 8.52 21.21 -18.83
N GLY A 96 7.35 20.88 -18.30
CA GLY A 96 6.28 20.28 -19.09
C GLY A 96 4.89 20.55 -18.49
N ILE A 97 3.87 20.28 -19.29
CA ILE A 97 2.46 20.35 -18.89
C ILE A 97 1.86 18.97 -19.06
N ILE A 98 1.37 18.38 -17.99
CA ILE A 98 0.64 17.10 -18.02
C ILE A 98 -0.73 17.37 -18.65
N VAL A 99 -1.01 16.66 -19.73
CA VAL A 99 -2.26 16.78 -20.50
C VAL A 99 -3.19 15.59 -20.29
N ASP A 100 -2.64 14.42 -19.92
CA ASP A 100 -3.41 13.20 -19.73
C ASP A 100 -2.69 12.23 -18.77
N MET A 101 -3.43 11.25 -18.26
CA MET A 101 -2.89 10.15 -17.45
C MET A 101 -3.34 8.81 -18.03
N LEU A 102 -2.46 7.83 -18.01
CA LEU A 102 -2.86 6.45 -18.34
C LEU A 102 -3.74 5.88 -17.21
N PRO A 103 -4.67 4.96 -17.55
CA PRO A 103 -5.54 4.32 -16.57
C PRO A 103 -4.74 3.66 -15.46
N ARG A 104 -5.06 4.00 -14.22
CA ARG A 104 -4.36 3.47 -13.04
C ARG A 104 -4.60 1.99 -12.83
N GLU A 105 -3.56 1.33 -12.39
CA GLU A 105 -3.59 -0.06 -11.94
C GLU A 105 -2.92 -0.15 -10.56
N ARG A 106 -3.37 -1.08 -9.70
CA ARG A 106 -2.74 -1.40 -8.41
C ARG A 106 -2.35 -0.14 -7.62
N THR A 107 -3.37 0.64 -7.27
CA THR A 107 -3.18 1.94 -6.62
C THR A 107 -3.40 1.84 -5.13
N LEU A 108 -2.41 2.27 -4.36
CA LEU A 108 -2.53 2.36 -2.91
C LEU A 108 -3.24 3.66 -2.53
N TYR A 109 -4.38 3.54 -1.83
CA TYR A 109 -5.16 4.68 -1.37
C TYR A 109 -5.07 4.86 0.15
N ARG A 110 -5.24 6.10 0.58
CA ARG A 110 -5.43 6.47 1.98
C ARG A 110 -6.80 7.09 2.15
N LYS A 111 -7.59 6.61 3.13
CA LYS A 111 -8.78 7.34 3.56
C LYS A 111 -8.38 8.59 4.33
N LYS A 112 -8.99 9.73 4.02
CA LYS A 112 -9.09 10.86 4.95
C LYS A 112 -10.23 10.56 5.92
N ASN A 113 -10.08 11.02 7.17
CA ASN A 113 -11.05 10.78 8.22
C ASN A 113 -12.45 11.23 7.81
N GLY A 114 -13.41 10.30 7.67
CA GLY A 114 -14.82 10.62 7.66
C GLY A 114 -15.71 9.93 6.62
N THR A 115 -15.40 9.88 5.35
CA THR A 115 -16.30 9.35 4.33
C THR A 115 -15.59 8.58 3.22
N VAL A 116 -16.31 7.71 2.52
CA VAL A 116 -15.81 6.96 1.35
C VAL A 116 -15.34 7.92 0.24
N ALA A 117 -15.94 9.12 0.17
CA ALA A 117 -15.63 10.15 -0.83
C ALA A 117 -14.23 10.81 -0.66
N ASP A 118 -13.55 10.60 0.47
CA ASP A 118 -12.27 11.25 0.78
C ASP A 118 -11.06 10.32 0.63
N ARG A 119 -11.04 9.48 -0.41
CA ARG A 119 -9.86 8.66 -0.76
C ARG A 119 -8.79 9.57 -1.39
N GLN A 120 -7.54 9.33 -1.06
CA GLN A 120 -6.40 9.98 -1.70
C GLN A 120 -5.45 8.90 -2.25
N ALA A 121 -5.16 8.94 -3.55
CA ALA A 121 -4.13 8.10 -4.14
C ALA A 121 -2.75 8.47 -3.56
N ILE A 122 -2.02 7.45 -3.12
CA ILE A 122 -0.69 7.59 -2.51
C ILE A 122 0.39 7.20 -3.49
N ALA A 123 0.24 6.03 -4.11
CA ALA A 123 1.16 5.47 -5.08
C ALA A 123 0.37 4.58 -6.05
N SER A 124 0.75 4.57 -7.31
CA SER A 124 0.11 3.79 -8.37
C SER A 124 1.09 2.85 -9.05
N TYR A 125 0.55 1.87 -9.80
CA TYR A 125 1.31 0.81 -10.46
C TYR A 125 2.26 0.09 -9.49
N VAL A 126 1.75 -0.18 -8.29
CA VAL A 126 2.47 -0.89 -7.23
C VAL A 126 2.36 -2.38 -7.46
N ASP A 127 3.49 -3.09 -7.54
CA ASP A 127 3.51 -4.54 -7.72
C ASP A 127 3.50 -5.28 -6.38
N LYS A 128 4.28 -4.77 -5.41
CA LYS A 128 4.40 -5.36 -4.08
C LYS A 128 4.29 -4.31 -2.99
N ALA A 129 3.67 -4.67 -1.88
CA ALA A 129 3.68 -3.88 -0.66
C ALA A 129 4.44 -4.63 0.44
N PHE A 130 5.56 -4.06 0.89
CA PHE A 130 6.30 -4.55 2.04
C PHE A 130 5.64 -4.05 3.32
N ILE A 131 4.93 -4.95 3.99
CA ILE A 131 4.21 -4.70 5.23
C ILE A 131 5.20 -4.90 6.37
N VAL A 132 5.73 -3.78 6.87
CA VAL A 132 6.80 -3.80 7.87
C VAL A 132 6.23 -3.78 9.28
N GLN A 133 6.58 -4.79 10.07
CA GLN A 133 6.37 -4.86 11.51
C GLN A 133 7.72 -4.95 12.20
N SER A 134 7.88 -4.33 13.38
CA SER A 134 9.09 -4.49 14.17
C SER A 134 8.90 -5.62 15.18
N LEU A 135 9.95 -6.44 15.34
CA LEU A 135 10.01 -7.51 16.33
C LEU A 135 10.42 -6.94 17.70
N ASP A 136 9.63 -5.99 18.19
CA ASP A 136 9.72 -5.40 19.51
C ASP A 136 8.30 -5.38 20.14
N ASP A 137 8.12 -4.68 21.25
CA ASP A 137 6.83 -4.56 21.95
C ASP A 137 5.70 -3.99 21.07
N ASN A 138 6.04 -3.42 19.91
CA ASN A 138 5.08 -2.91 18.92
C ASN A 138 4.61 -3.96 17.90
N PHE A 139 5.07 -5.23 18.00
CA PHE A 139 4.63 -6.30 17.12
C PHE A 139 3.14 -6.60 17.30
N ASN A 140 2.39 -6.60 16.20
CA ASN A 140 0.96 -6.85 16.23
C ASN A 140 0.47 -7.53 14.96
N VAL A 141 0.13 -8.81 15.06
CA VAL A 141 -0.36 -9.67 13.97
C VAL A 141 -1.59 -9.09 13.30
N ARG A 142 -2.59 -8.63 14.08
CA ARG A 142 -3.82 -8.07 13.53
C ARG A 142 -3.59 -6.80 12.72
N ARG A 143 -2.56 -6.03 13.07
CA ARG A 143 -2.17 -4.87 12.27
C ARG A 143 -1.55 -5.33 10.94
N ALA A 144 -0.78 -6.40 10.92
CA ALA A 144 -0.27 -6.99 9.69
C ALA A 144 -1.41 -7.49 8.80
N GLU A 145 -2.37 -8.23 9.36
CA GLU A 145 -3.56 -8.72 8.66
C GLU A 145 -4.36 -7.59 8.00
N ARG A 146 -4.55 -6.47 8.71
CA ARG A 146 -5.23 -5.29 8.14
C ARG A 146 -4.50 -4.72 6.93
N PHE A 147 -3.17 -4.59 7.02
CA PHE A 147 -2.39 -4.09 5.90
C PHE A 147 -2.41 -5.06 4.72
N ILE A 148 -2.36 -6.37 4.98
CA ILE A 148 -2.46 -7.41 3.96
C ILE A 148 -3.81 -7.29 3.25
N ALA A 149 -4.92 -7.30 3.99
CA ALA A 149 -6.26 -7.19 3.43
C ALA A 149 -6.40 -5.94 2.53
N GLN A 150 -5.91 -4.80 2.99
CA GLN A 150 -6.01 -3.55 2.25
C GLN A 150 -5.20 -3.55 0.96
N VAL A 151 -3.99 -4.09 0.96
CA VAL A 151 -3.16 -4.12 -0.26
C VAL A 151 -3.69 -5.15 -1.26
N MET A 152 -4.27 -6.25 -0.78
CA MET A 152 -4.90 -7.27 -1.63
C MET A 152 -6.14 -6.73 -2.36
N GLU A 153 -6.96 -5.93 -1.69
CA GLU A 153 -8.12 -5.27 -2.31
C GLU A 153 -7.72 -4.42 -3.53
N GLU A 154 -6.57 -3.78 -3.46
CA GLU A 154 -6.02 -3.00 -4.56
C GLU A 154 -5.20 -3.86 -5.56
N LYS A 155 -5.30 -5.19 -5.48
CA LYS A 155 -4.57 -6.17 -6.30
C LYS A 155 -3.05 -6.04 -6.22
N ILE A 156 -2.54 -5.54 -5.11
CA ILE A 156 -1.11 -5.42 -4.81
C ILE A 156 -0.68 -6.68 -4.06
N LYS A 157 0.48 -7.25 -4.42
CA LYS A 157 1.01 -8.45 -3.75
C LYS A 157 1.57 -8.09 -2.36
N PRO A 158 1.02 -8.64 -1.26
CA PRO A 158 1.56 -8.39 0.06
C PRO A 158 2.82 -9.23 0.32
N VAL A 159 3.77 -8.64 1.04
CA VAL A 159 4.96 -9.29 1.56
C VAL A 159 5.16 -8.83 3.00
N LEU A 160 5.16 -9.75 3.96
CA LEU A 160 5.38 -9.41 5.36
C LEU A 160 6.87 -9.29 5.66
N VAL A 161 7.28 -8.16 6.23
CA VAL A 161 8.67 -7.89 6.62
C VAL A 161 8.74 -7.69 8.13
N LEU A 162 9.31 -8.66 8.83
CA LEU A 162 9.55 -8.64 10.27
C LEU A 162 10.94 -8.06 10.53
N ASN A 163 10.99 -6.78 10.85
CA ASN A 163 12.22 -6.03 11.01
C ASN A 163 12.69 -5.97 12.46
N LYS A 164 13.95 -5.55 12.67
CA LYS A 164 14.63 -5.47 13.98
C LYS A 164 14.80 -6.84 14.66
N ALA A 165 15.07 -7.88 13.88
CA ALA A 165 15.28 -9.24 14.40
C ALA A 165 16.48 -9.37 15.36
N ASP A 166 17.33 -8.34 15.44
CA ASP A 166 18.46 -8.23 16.36
C ASP A 166 18.05 -7.88 17.81
N LEU A 167 16.79 -7.50 18.05
CA LEU A 167 16.32 -7.12 19.39
C LEU A 167 15.93 -8.32 20.30
N GLY A 168 16.19 -9.55 19.87
CA GLY A 168 16.08 -10.73 20.74
C GLY A 168 14.65 -11.21 21.03
N CYS A 169 13.78 -11.18 20.05
CA CYS A 169 12.41 -11.69 20.18
C CYS A 169 12.32 -13.20 20.29
N ASP A 170 11.34 -13.70 21.03
CA ASP A 170 10.97 -15.10 21.10
C ASP A 170 10.45 -15.58 19.74
N ARG A 171 11.31 -16.30 19.01
CA ARG A 171 11.02 -16.74 17.65
C ARG A 171 9.83 -17.70 17.59
N GLN A 172 9.67 -18.57 18.59
CA GLN A 172 8.54 -19.52 18.60
C GLN A 172 7.19 -18.81 18.67
N LYS A 173 7.07 -17.80 19.54
CA LYS A 173 5.85 -17.00 19.64
C LYS A 173 5.53 -16.24 18.36
N ILE A 174 6.58 -15.77 17.66
CA ILE A 174 6.39 -15.09 16.38
C ILE A 174 5.93 -16.06 15.32
N ASP A 175 6.59 -17.21 15.19
CA ASP A 175 6.26 -18.24 14.21
C ASP A 175 4.82 -18.76 14.42
N GLU A 176 4.41 -18.98 15.67
CA GLU A 176 3.02 -19.32 15.99
C GLU A 176 2.02 -18.21 15.60
N ALA A 177 2.38 -16.95 15.90
CA ALA A 177 1.51 -15.81 15.66
C ALA A 177 1.30 -15.51 14.16
N ILE A 178 2.29 -15.79 13.32
CA ILE A 178 2.25 -15.53 11.86
C ILE A 178 2.01 -16.79 11.03
N LYS A 179 1.81 -17.94 11.64
CA LYS A 179 1.74 -19.23 10.97
C LYS A 179 0.78 -19.24 9.78
N HIS A 180 -0.44 -18.74 9.94
CA HIS A 180 -1.43 -18.66 8.87
C HIS A 180 -1.02 -17.65 7.77
N ILE A 181 -0.37 -16.54 8.13
CA ILE A 181 0.14 -15.56 7.15
C ILE A 181 1.30 -16.17 6.36
N ALA A 182 2.21 -16.86 7.03
CA ALA A 182 3.39 -17.45 6.41
C ALA A 182 3.07 -18.59 5.44
N CYS A 183 1.90 -19.22 5.58
CA CYS A 183 1.43 -20.23 4.62
C CYS A 183 0.97 -19.62 3.29
N GLN A 184 0.50 -18.39 3.30
CA GLN A 184 -0.12 -17.75 2.14
C GLN A 184 0.78 -16.70 1.48
N PHE A 185 1.57 -15.98 2.28
CA PHE A 185 2.34 -14.83 1.82
C PHE A 185 3.83 -14.96 2.15
N PRO A 186 4.72 -14.41 1.32
CA PRO A 186 6.14 -14.35 1.62
C PRO A 186 6.41 -13.58 2.92
N VAL A 187 7.24 -14.15 3.80
CA VAL A 187 7.66 -13.53 5.05
C VAL A 187 9.18 -13.40 5.07
N PHE A 188 9.68 -12.19 5.31
CA PHE A 188 11.11 -11.90 5.46
C PHE A 188 11.39 -11.42 6.87
N ILE A 189 12.36 -12.06 7.53
CA ILE A 189 12.89 -11.61 8.82
C ILE A 189 14.15 -10.80 8.54
N THR A 190 14.18 -9.54 8.96
CA THR A 190 15.22 -8.58 8.59
C THR A 190 15.81 -7.85 9.79
N SER A 191 17.08 -7.48 9.66
CA SER A 191 17.75 -6.51 10.52
C SER A 191 18.78 -5.73 9.71
N ILE A 192 18.81 -4.41 9.86
CA ILE A 192 19.85 -3.57 9.24
C ILE A 192 21.26 -3.88 9.77
N ARG A 193 21.36 -4.55 10.92
CA ARG A 193 22.62 -5.04 11.49
C ARG A 193 23.07 -6.37 10.88
N GLN A 194 22.22 -7.01 10.08
CA GLN A 194 22.48 -8.29 9.43
C GLN A 194 22.34 -8.15 7.91
N PRO A 195 23.39 -7.72 7.18
CA PRO A 195 23.31 -7.38 5.74
C PRO A 195 22.76 -8.50 4.87
N GLN A 196 22.98 -9.76 5.22
CA GLN A 196 22.46 -10.92 4.48
C GLN A 196 20.93 -10.96 4.43
N THR A 197 20.26 -10.49 5.48
CA THR A 197 18.78 -10.43 5.52
C THR A 197 18.25 -9.35 4.60
N ILE A 198 18.96 -8.24 4.49
CA ILE A 198 18.63 -7.14 3.56
C ILE A 198 18.87 -7.56 2.11
N LEU A 199 19.95 -8.30 1.84
CA LEU A 199 20.25 -8.82 0.51
C LEU A 199 19.13 -9.75 0.01
N ARG A 200 18.67 -10.69 0.83
CA ARG A 200 17.53 -11.58 0.49
C ARG A 200 16.25 -10.79 0.19
N LEU A 201 15.97 -9.75 0.98
CA LEU A 201 14.81 -8.88 0.73
C LEU A 201 14.98 -8.14 -0.60
N ARG A 202 16.18 -7.65 -0.91
CA ARG A 202 16.51 -6.99 -2.19
C ARG A 202 16.33 -7.92 -3.39
N GLU A 203 16.80 -9.17 -3.29
CA GLU A 203 16.68 -10.19 -4.33
C GLU A 203 15.22 -10.57 -4.63
N SER A 204 14.30 -10.33 -3.69
CA SER A 204 12.87 -10.53 -3.93
C SER A 204 12.22 -9.46 -4.83
N ILE A 205 12.95 -8.39 -5.15
CA ILE A 205 12.48 -7.29 -5.99
C ILE A 205 13.11 -7.43 -7.37
N THR A 206 12.29 -7.67 -8.38
CA THR A 206 12.74 -7.83 -9.76
C THR A 206 12.84 -6.49 -10.49
N LYS A 207 13.59 -6.47 -11.59
CA LYS A 207 13.80 -5.28 -12.41
C LYS A 207 12.45 -4.77 -12.96
N GLY A 208 12.20 -3.46 -12.80
CA GLY A 208 10.96 -2.82 -13.23
C GLY A 208 9.78 -2.97 -12.26
N GLU A 209 9.89 -3.82 -11.21
CA GLU A 209 8.87 -3.88 -10.17
C GLU A 209 8.87 -2.62 -9.30
N THR A 210 7.68 -2.22 -8.91
CA THR A 210 7.45 -1.09 -7.99
C THR A 210 7.04 -1.61 -6.63
N VAL A 211 7.79 -1.24 -5.61
CA VAL A 211 7.55 -1.66 -4.23
C VAL A 211 7.27 -0.45 -3.34
N VAL A 212 6.24 -0.56 -2.49
CA VAL A 212 5.93 0.42 -1.44
C VAL A 212 6.19 -0.16 -0.06
N PHE A 213 6.52 0.70 0.91
CA PHE A 213 6.65 0.32 2.30
C PHE A 213 5.45 0.82 3.11
N VAL A 214 4.72 -0.10 3.73
CA VAL A 214 3.60 0.20 4.63
C VAL A 214 3.88 -0.32 6.02
N GLY A 215 3.36 0.34 7.05
CA GLY A 215 3.58 -0.05 8.45
C GLY A 215 3.60 1.14 9.39
N SER A 216 3.53 0.87 10.69
CA SER A 216 3.48 1.89 11.74
C SER A 216 4.72 2.78 11.79
N SER A 217 4.64 3.87 12.54
CA SER A 217 5.82 4.69 12.84
C SER A 217 6.81 3.89 13.70
N GLY A 218 8.12 4.10 13.46
CA GLY A 218 9.17 3.49 14.27
C GLY A 218 9.51 2.03 13.94
N VAL A 219 8.80 1.35 13.00
CA VAL A 219 9.12 -0.04 12.61
C VAL A 219 10.39 -0.18 11.75
N GLY A 220 10.98 0.95 11.31
CA GLY A 220 12.25 0.96 10.58
C GLY A 220 12.12 1.01 9.05
N LYS A 221 11.00 1.47 8.49
CA LYS A 221 10.79 1.58 7.03
C LYS A 221 11.90 2.37 6.33
N SER A 222 12.16 3.61 6.77
CA SER A 222 13.20 4.46 6.15
C SER A 222 14.60 3.87 6.28
N SER A 223 14.89 3.19 7.37
CA SER A 223 16.16 2.48 7.55
C SER A 223 16.30 1.30 6.59
N LEU A 224 15.21 0.55 6.36
CA LEU A 224 15.18 -0.53 5.36
C LEU A 224 15.35 0.00 3.94
N VAL A 225 14.66 1.08 3.57
CA VAL A 225 14.82 1.72 2.25
C VAL A 225 16.28 2.15 2.04
N ASN A 226 16.90 2.82 3.01
CA ASN A 226 18.31 3.21 2.93
C ASN A 226 19.25 2.00 2.79
N ALA A 227 18.99 0.93 3.55
CA ALA A 227 19.78 -0.29 3.48
C ALA A 227 19.65 -1.01 2.11
N LEU A 228 18.45 -1.06 1.55
CA LEU A 228 18.19 -1.63 0.22
C LEU A 228 18.84 -0.82 -0.90
N CYS A 229 18.85 0.52 -0.80
CA CYS A 229 19.49 1.41 -1.77
C CYS A 229 21.01 1.47 -1.63
N GLY A 230 21.60 0.92 -0.55
CA GLY A 230 23.04 1.01 -0.28
C GLY A 230 23.57 2.42 -0.03
N LYS A 231 22.69 3.38 0.18
CA LYS A 231 23.02 4.80 0.43
C LYS A 231 21.93 5.46 1.27
N SER A 232 22.29 6.54 1.97
CA SER A 232 21.34 7.35 2.73
C SER A 232 20.51 8.21 1.78
N VAL A 233 19.37 7.66 1.33
CA VAL A 233 18.40 8.35 0.47
C VAL A 233 17.39 9.12 1.31
N LEU A 234 16.98 8.54 2.44
CA LEU A 234 15.96 9.07 3.33
C LEU A 234 16.59 9.52 4.67
N ASN A 235 16.08 10.62 5.23
CA ASN A 235 16.45 11.04 6.57
C ASN A 235 15.82 10.07 7.60
N THR A 236 16.66 9.36 8.32
CA THR A 236 16.23 8.59 9.48
C THR A 236 16.23 9.51 10.70
N SER A 237 15.05 9.83 11.24
CA SER A 237 14.99 10.49 12.53
C SER A 237 15.28 9.46 13.61
N ASP A 238 16.36 9.65 14.37
CA ASP A 238 16.55 8.97 15.65
C ASP A 238 15.32 9.23 16.52
N ILE A 239 14.85 8.16 17.18
CA ILE A 239 13.78 8.26 18.17
C ILE A 239 14.37 9.07 19.33
N SER A 240 14.17 10.39 19.31
CA SER A 240 14.52 11.22 20.46
C SER A 240 13.60 10.87 21.61
N LEU A 241 14.17 10.29 22.66
CA LEU A 241 13.50 9.93 23.92
C LEU A 241 13.00 11.15 24.73
N SER A 242 13.05 12.35 24.19
CA SER A 242 12.61 13.56 24.88
C SER A 242 11.69 14.39 24.00
N THR A 243 10.49 14.64 24.52
CA THR A 243 9.46 15.59 24.08
C THR A 243 8.61 15.16 22.87
N GLY A 244 7.35 14.86 23.17
CA GLY A 244 6.26 14.43 22.26
C GLY A 244 5.79 15.45 21.21
N LYS A 245 6.70 16.14 20.53
CA LYS A 245 6.41 16.97 19.34
C LYS A 245 7.60 16.88 18.36
N GLY A 246 7.70 15.76 17.66
CA GLY A 246 8.58 15.62 16.51
C GLY A 246 8.07 16.48 15.35
N ARG A 247 8.83 17.52 15.02
CA ARG A 247 8.65 18.34 13.82
C ARG A 247 8.82 17.45 12.60
N HIS A 248 7.74 17.22 11.83
CA HIS A 248 7.69 16.35 10.66
C HIS A 248 8.66 16.84 9.58
N THR A 249 9.72 16.10 9.37
CA THR A 249 10.64 16.23 8.23
C THR A 249 10.22 15.22 7.16
N SER A 250 9.75 15.70 6.03
CA SER A 250 9.33 15.07 4.77
C SER A 250 7.86 14.67 4.67
N THR A 251 7.06 15.56 4.08
CA THR A 251 5.73 15.26 3.52
C THR A 251 5.81 14.85 2.04
N ARG A 252 7.02 14.64 1.51
CA ARG A 252 7.31 14.41 0.10
C ARG A 252 7.31 12.91 -0.16
N ARG A 253 6.56 12.49 -1.17
CA ARG A 253 6.56 11.11 -1.67
C ARG A 253 7.52 11.04 -2.84
N GLU A 254 8.49 10.15 -2.74
CA GLU A 254 9.58 10.06 -3.70
C GLU A 254 9.78 8.62 -4.13
N MET A 255 9.98 8.43 -5.43
CA MET A 255 10.34 7.16 -6.04
C MET A 255 11.86 7.08 -6.18
N VAL A 256 12.43 5.97 -5.75
CA VAL A 256 13.87 5.72 -5.79
C VAL A 256 14.14 4.50 -6.66
N LEU A 257 14.91 4.67 -7.73
CA LEU A 257 15.40 3.57 -8.53
C LEU A 257 16.55 2.87 -7.79
N MET A 258 16.45 1.55 -7.63
CA MET A 258 17.53 0.73 -7.08
C MET A 258 18.44 0.23 -8.20
N ASP A 259 19.76 0.33 -8.01
CA ASP A 259 20.73 -0.19 -8.96
C ASP A 259 20.54 -1.70 -9.19
N GLY A 260 20.27 -2.09 -10.44
CA GLY A 260 20.11 -3.48 -10.84
C GLY A 260 18.84 -4.19 -10.38
N SER A 261 17.86 -3.47 -9.82
CA SER A 261 16.62 -4.03 -9.29
C SER A 261 15.40 -3.18 -9.71
N GLY A 262 14.34 -3.14 -8.90
CA GLY A 262 13.13 -2.36 -9.17
C GLY A 262 13.17 -0.95 -8.59
N VAL A 263 12.00 -0.37 -8.40
CA VAL A 263 11.79 0.96 -7.84
C VAL A 263 11.11 0.89 -6.48
N LEU A 264 11.56 1.72 -5.55
CA LEU A 264 10.94 1.88 -4.23
C LEU A 264 10.18 3.20 -4.19
N ILE A 265 8.96 3.18 -3.64
CA ILE A 265 8.24 4.41 -3.30
C ILE A 265 8.21 4.52 -1.78
N ASP A 266 8.86 5.58 -1.26
CA ASP A 266 8.70 5.93 0.15
C ASP A 266 7.38 6.67 0.35
N THR A 267 6.58 6.14 1.25
CA THR A 267 5.26 6.70 1.59
C THR A 267 5.29 7.29 3.00
N PRO A 268 5.93 8.46 3.20
CA PRO A 268 5.93 9.10 4.51
C PRO A 268 4.50 9.46 4.93
N GLY A 269 4.18 9.20 6.19
CA GLY A 269 2.85 9.54 6.74
C GLY A 269 1.75 8.49 6.50
N VAL A 270 2.04 7.35 5.92
CA VAL A 270 1.17 6.17 5.92
C VAL A 270 1.24 5.50 7.30
N ARG A 271 0.94 6.30 8.36
CA ARG A 271 1.05 5.87 9.76
C ARG A 271 -0.17 5.09 10.22
N GLU A 272 -1.33 5.39 9.66
CA GLU A 272 -2.61 4.75 9.98
C GLU A 272 -3.41 4.65 8.68
N PHE A 273 -3.38 3.47 8.07
CA PHE A 273 -4.41 3.11 7.13
C PHE A 273 -5.70 2.89 7.94
N GLY A 274 -6.64 3.82 7.86
CA GLY A 274 -8.00 3.46 8.14
C GLY A 274 -8.38 2.35 7.17
N LEU A 275 -8.86 1.22 7.67
CA LEU A 275 -9.36 0.13 6.84
C LEU A 275 -10.34 0.70 5.82
N ALA A 276 -9.94 0.69 4.56
CA ALA A 276 -10.79 0.99 3.42
C ALA A 276 -11.00 -0.32 2.64
N ILE A 277 -11.51 -1.33 3.31
CA ILE A 277 -11.96 -2.54 2.63
C ILE A 277 -13.39 -2.26 2.21
N ASP A 278 -13.57 -1.96 0.93
CA ASP A 278 -14.89 -1.69 0.34
C ASP A 278 -15.55 -3.01 -0.12
N ASN A 279 -14.75 -4.05 -0.39
CA ASN A 279 -15.23 -5.37 -0.78
C ASN A 279 -14.92 -6.42 0.31
N PRO A 280 -15.94 -6.93 1.04
CA PRO A 280 -15.76 -8.02 2.00
C PRO A 280 -15.23 -9.34 1.39
N ASP A 281 -15.37 -9.54 0.07
CA ASP A 281 -14.94 -10.77 -0.61
C ASP A 281 -13.40 -10.87 -0.65
N SER A 282 -12.68 -9.75 -0.65
CA SER A 282 -11.22 -9.76 -0.53
C SER A 282 -10.72 -10.38 0.78
N LEU A 283 -11.53 -10.35 1.84
CA LEU A 283 -11.23 -11.01 3.10
C LEU A 283 -11.38 -12.52 3.04
N THR A 284 -12.33 -13.04 2.25
CA THR A 284 -12.53 -14.49 2.10
C THR A 284 -11.32 -15.13 1.40
N GLU A 285 -10.76 -14.47 0.39
CA GLU A 285 -9.51 -14.90 -0.27
C GLU A 285 -8.32 -14.89 0.70
N MET A 286 -8.15 -13.80 1.46
CA MET A 286 -7.05 -13.64 2.39
C MET A 286 -7.01 -14.73 3.47
N PHE A 287 -8.17 -15.22 3.90
CA PHE A 287 -8.25 -16.22 4.98
C PHE A 287 -8.52 -17.65 4.47
N GLU A 288 -8.35 -17.90 3.15
CA GLU A 288 -8.65 -19.21 2.52
C GLU A 288 -10.08 -19.69 2.79
N ILE A 289 -11.00 -18.76 3.03
CA ILE A 289 -12.40 -19.04 3.30
C ILE A 289 -13.18 -19.20 1.99
N SER A 290 -12.69 -18.65 0.89
CA SER A 290 -13.29 -18.75 -0.46
C SER A 290 -13.57 -20.19 -0.85
N ASP A 291 -12.64 -21.11 -0.59
CA ASP A 291 -12.78 -22.54 -0.96
C ASP A 291 -13.98 -23.20 -0.28
N TYR A 292 -14.31 -22.78 0.93
CA TYR A 292 -15.50 -23.23 1.65
C TYR A 292 -16.75 -22.43 1.30
N ALA A 293 -16.59 -21.12 1.05
CA ALA A 293 -17.70 -20.19 0.80
C ALA A 293 -18.51 -20.56 -0.44
N GLU A 294 -17.86 -21.09 -1.49
CA GLU A 294 -18.50 -21.56 -2.71
C GLU A 294 -19.47 -22.73 -2.45
N SER A 295 -19.25 -23.48 -1.38
CA SER A 295 -20.08 -24.64 -0.98
C SER A 295 -21.21 -24.29 -0.01
N CYS A 296 -21.38 -23.00 0.33
CA CYS A 296 -22.47 -22.56 1.19
C CYS A 296 -23.85 -22.72 0.52
N ARG A 297 -24.86 -23.02 1.32
CA ARG A 297 -26.23 -23.15 0.83
C ARG A 297 -26.77 -21.85 0.19
N PHE A 298 -26.35 -20.69 0.69
CA PHE A 298 -26.83 -19.41 0.22
C PHE A 298 -25.66 -18.63 -0.41
N SER A 299 -25.90 -18.03 -1.57
CA SER A 299 -24.89 -17.24 -2.30
C SER A 299 -24.50 -15.93 -1.58
N ASP A 300 -25.36 -15.41 -0.70
CA ASP A 300 -25.15 -14.23 0.13
C ASP A 300 -24.79 -14.55 1.59
N CYS A 301 -24.30 -15.77 1.84
CA CYS A 301 -23.92 -16.26 3.16
C CYS A 301 -22.89 -15.35 3.81
N LYS A 302 -23.15 -14.98 5.06
CA LYS A 302 -22.25 -14.11 5.85
C LYS A 302 -21.30 -14.90 6.74
N HIS A 303 -21.44 -16.22 6.75
CA HIS A 303 -20.62 -17.15 7.52
C HIS A 303 -20.63 -16.85 9.03
N ILE A 304 -21.78 -16.44 9.60
CA ILE A 304 -21.90 -16.10 11.03
C ILE A 304 -22.76 -17.13 11.76
N ASP A 305 -23.98 -17.36 11.28
CA ASP A 305 -24.99 -18.21 11.92
C ASP A 305 -25.96 -18.86 10.91
N GLU A 306 -25.68 -18.76 9.61
CA GLU A 306 -26.57 -19.26 8.57
C GLU A 306 -26.60 -20.80 8.52
N PRO A 307 -27.79 -21.40 8.44
CA PRO A 307 -27.93 -22.85 8.33
C PRO A 307 -27.41 -23.37 6.97
N GLY A 308 -26.53 -24.37 7.03
CA GLY A 308 -25.88 -24.91 5.82
C GLY A 308 -24.71 -24.07 5.34
N CYS A 309 -24.07 -23.33 6.24
CA CYS A 309 -22.83 -22.61 5.97
C CYS A 309 -21.65 -23.59 6.02
N ALA A 310 -20.98 -23.79 4.87
CA ALA A 310 -19.83 -24.70 4.77
C ALA A 310 -18.58 -24.17 5.52
N VAL A 311 -18.45 -22.85 5.67
CA VAL A 311 -17.38 -22.24 6.48
C VAL A 311 -17.55 -22.60 7.96
N LEU A 312 -18.77 -22.49 8.51
CA LEU A 312 -19.03 -22.87 9.91
C LEU A 312 -18.83 -24.37 10.14
N GLU A 313 -19.21 -25.20 9.16
CA GLU A 313 -18.96 -26.64 9.19
C GLU A 313 -17.46 -26.96 9.19
N ALA A 314 -16.67 -26.25 8.34
CA ALA A 314 -15.23 -26.40 8.30
C ALA A 314 -14.55 -26.00 9.62
N VAL A 315 -15.05 -24.97 10.30
CA VAL A 315 -14.59 -24.59 11.64
C VAL A 315 -14.96 -25.67 12.66
N HIS A 316 -16.20 -26.18 12.60
CA HIS A 316 -16.69 -27.18 13.57
C HIS A 316 -15.94 -28.50 13.47
N ASN A 317 -15.64 -28.96 12.27
CA ASN A 317 -14.88 -30.21 12.04
C ASN A 317 -13.35 -30.04 12.09
N GLY A 318 -12.85 -28.82 12.31
CA GLY A 318 -11.44 -28.50 12.48
C GLY A 318 -10.62 -28.43 11.20
N THR A 319 -11.24 -28.43 10.01
CA THR A 319 -10.56 -28.24 8.73
C THR A 319 -10.16 -26.78 8.49
N LEU A 320 -10.91 -25.85 9.08
CA LEU A 320 -10.55 -24.43 9.16
C LEU A 320 -10.21 -24.07 10.62
N ASP A 321 -9.02 -23.51 10.85
CA ASP A 321 -8.59 -23.10 12.20
C ASP A 321 -9.51 -22.02 12.77
N HIS A 322 -10.01 -22.26 13.99
CA HIS A 322 -10.91 -21.33 14.68
C HIS A 322 -10.31 -19.93 14.86
N LYS A 323 -8.99 -19.81 15.08
CA LYS A 323 -8.33 -18.51 15.22
C LYS A 323 -8.31 -17.72 13.91
N VAL A 324 -8.15 -18.42 12.79
CA VAL A 324 -8.23 -17.83 11.43
C VAL A 324 -9.64 -17.28 11.20
N TYR A 325 -10.65 -18.08 11.49
CA TYR A 325 -12.06 -17.66 11.38
C TYR A 325 -12.40 -16.48 12.31
N GLU A 326 -11.87 -16.45 13.55
CA GLU A 326 -12.04 -15.28 14.43
C GLU A 326 -11.41 -14.01 13.88
N SER A 327 -10.21 -14.12 13.28
CA SER A 327 -9.53 -12.99 12.64
C SER A 327 -10.35 -12.46 11.47
N TYR A 328 -10.85 -13.34 10.61
CA TYR A 328 -11.77 -13.01 9.53
C TYR A 328 -13.01 -12.24 10.03
N LEU A 329 -13.72 -12.76 11.04
CA LEU A 329 -14.92 -12.12 11.58
C LEU A 329 -14.64 -10.73 12.14
N LYS A 330 -13.49 -10.53 12.80
CA LYS A 330 -13.10 -9.24 13.35
C LYS A 330 -12.82 -8.23 12.24
N LEU A 331 -12.03 -8.59 11.24
CA LEU A 331 -11.75 -7.70 10.11
C LEU A 331 -13.01 -7.38 9.31
N ARG A 332 -13.89 -8.36 9.10
CA ARG A 332 -15.16 -8.13 8.45
C ARG A 332 -16.08 -7.17 9.19
N ARG A 333 -16.14 -7.24 10.52
CA ARG A 333 -16.87 -6.28 11.35
C ARG A 333 -16.28 -4.87 11.25
N GLU A 334 -14.94 -4.77 11.26
CA GLU A 334 -14.23 -3.50 11.06
C GLU A 334 -14.52 -2.93 9.66
N ALA A 335 -14.40 -3.73 8.60
CA ALA A 335 -14.70 -3.33 7.23
C ALA A 335 -16.14 -2.81 7.11
N TRP A 336 -17.12 -3.56 7.63
CA TRP A 336 -18.52 -3.14 7.63
C TRP A 336 -18.72 -1.81 8.36
N HIS A 337 -18.07 -1.60 9.52
CA HIS A 337 -18.21 -0.36 10.28
C HIS A 337 -17.70 0.85 9.49
N PHE A 338 -16.71 0.67 8.64
CA PHE A 338 -16.15 1.74 7.82
C PHE A 338 -16.90 1.97 6.50
N SER A 339 -17.47 0.93 5.89
CA SER A 339 -18.21 1.01 4.62
C SER A 339 -19.70 1.36 4.81
N ALA A 340 -20.30 0.98 5.94
CA ALA A 340 -21.71 1.21 6.20
C ALA A 340 -22.04 2.70 6.30
N SER A 341 -23.13 3.09 5.64
CA SER A 341 -23.71 4.43 5.74
C SER A 341 -24.19 4.73 7.16
N GLU A 342 -24.29 6.00 7.50
CA GLU A 342 -24.87 6.46 8.77
C GLU A 342 -26.28 5.90 9.02
N HIS A 343 -27.07 5.72 7.95
CA HIS A 343 -28.40 5.14 8.02
C HIS A 343 -28.37 3.65 8.39
N GLU A 344 -27.45 2.86 7.81
CA GLU A 344 -27.27 1.45 8.11
C GLU A 344 -26.75 1.25 9.55
N LYS A 345 -25.81 2.08 10.00
CA LYS A 345 -25.33 2.07 11.38
C LYS A 345 -26.45 2.32 12.38
N ARG A 346 -27.28 3.34 12.16
CA ARG A 346 -28.46 3.63 12.99
C ARG A 346 -29.51 2.51 12.97
N LYS A 347 -29.70 1.86 11.81
CA LYS A 347 -30.63 0.73 11.70
C LYS A 347 -30.15 -0.47 12.54
N LYS A 348 -28.84 -0.75 12.51
CA LYS A 348 -28.24 -1.84 13.29
C LYS A 348 -28.25 -1.54 14.80
N GLU A 349 -27.98 -0.31 15.22
CA GLU A 349 -28.11 0.12 16.61
C GLU A 349 -29.54 -0.04 17.13
N LYS A 350 -30.55 0.39 16.35
CA LYS A 350 -31.96 0.21 16.72
C LYS A 350 -32.35 -1.26 16.85
N SER A 351 -31.87 -2.13 15.96
CA SER A 351 -32.13 -3.58 16.05
C SER A 351 -31.46 -4.21 17.27
N PHE A 352 -30.24 -3.80 17.58
CA PHE A 352 -29.52 -4.25 18.77
C PHE A 352 -30.21 -3.78 20.07
N THR A 353 -30.65 -2.53 20.13
CA THR A 353 -31.39 -2.00 21.30
C THR A 353 -32.67 -2.77 21.54
N LYS A 354 -33.45 -3.09 20.49
CA LYS A 354 -34.65 -3.93 20.59
C LYS A 354 -34.34 -5.32 21.14
N LEU A 355 -33.28 -5.95 20.65
CA LEU A 355 -32.86 -7.28 21.10
C LEU A 355 -32.47 -7.27 22.59
N VAL A 356 -31.74 -6.25 23.03
CA VAL A 356 -31.36 -6.05 24.44
C VAL A 356 -32.60 -5.82 25.32
N GLU A 357 -33.59 -5.06 24.84
CA GLU A 357 -34.86 -4.87 25.54
C GLU A 357 -35.69 -6.15 25.65
N GLU A 358 -35.71 -6.98 24.63
CA GLU A 358 -36.38 -8.29 24.63
C GLU A 358 -35.70 -9.27 25.60
N VAL A 359 -34.37 -9.31 25.64
CA VAL A 359 -33.61 -10.15 26.58
C VAL A 359 -33.80 -9.67 28.06
N LYS A 360 -33.94 -8.38 28.28
CA LYS A 360 -34.20 -7.84 29.62
C LYS A 360 -35.63 -8.08 30.11
N LYS A 361 -36.56 -8.39 29.23
CA LYS A 361 -37.97 -8.68 29.56
C LYS A 361 -38.22 -10.16 29.83
N ARG A 362 -37.27 -11.04 29.54
CA ARG A 362 -37.24 -12.47 29.89
C ARG A 362 -36.50 -12.69 31.22
#